data_4a73311a8a6d4bf6375574413c8e08de
#
_entry.id   4a73311a8a6d4bf6375574413c8e08de
#
_cell.length_a   1.000
_cell.length_b   1.000
_cell.length_c   1.000
_cell.angle_alpha   90.00
_cell.angle_beta   90.00
_cell.angle_gamma   90.00
#
_symmetry.space_group_name_H-M   'P 1'
#
loop_
_entity.id
_entity.type
_entity.pdbx_description
1 polymer ?
#
loop_
_entity_poly.entity_id
_entity_poly.type
_entity_poly.pdbx_seq_one_letter_code
_entity_poly.pdbx_strand_id
1 'polypeptide(L)' 'MADFYDLLGLDRTATADDIKKAYRKIARELHPDVNPDPEVQNKFKEVTAAYDTLS' A
#
# COMPACT_ATOMS: atom_id res chain seq x y z
N MET A 1 -11.05 4.41 12.44
CA MET A 1 -10.27 3.19 12.17
C MET A 1 -9.65 3.26 10.80
N ALA A 2 -8.37 2.92 10.70
CA ALA A 2 -7.71 2.83 9.40
C ALA A 2 -8.28 1.62 8.65
N ASP A 3 -8.72 1.84 7.42
CA ASP A 3 -9.14 0.75 6.55
C ASP A 3 -8.11 0.58 5.42
N PHE A 4 -8.37 -0.33 4.51
CA PHE A 4 -7.42 -0.61 3.43
C PHE A 4 -7.22 0.59 2.51
N TYR A 5 -8.24 1.40 2.33
CA TYR A 5 -8.12 2.63 1.53
C TYR A 5 -7.20 3.64 2.22
N ASP A 6 -7.32 3.78 3.53
CA ASP A 6 -6.44 4.66 4.31
C ASP A 6 -4.98 4.23 4.21
N LEU A 7 -4.72 2.92 4.27
CA LEU A 7 -3.36 2.38 4.14
C LEU A 7 -2.73 2.76 2.80
N LEU A 8 -3.54 2.81 1.75
CA LEU A 8 -3.08 3.17 0.41
C LEU A 8 -3.14 4.68 0.16
N GLY A 9 -3.67 5.44 1.11
CA GLY A 9 -3.83 6.89 0.96
C GLY A 9 -4.92 7.26 -0.03
N LEU A 10 -5.95 6.43 -0.14
CA LEU A 10 -7.02 6.61 -1.11
C LEU A 10 -8.36 6.89 -0.45
N ASP A 11 -9.27 7.48 -1.21
CA ASP A 11 -10.66 7.61 -0.84
C ASP A 11 -11.40 6.29 -1.13
N ARG A 12 -12.51 6.05 -0.44
CA ARG A 12 -13.33 4.85 -0.66
C ARG A 12 -13.95 4.81 -2.06
N THR A 13 -13.99 5.93 -2.73
CA THR A 13 -14.49 6.02 -4.10
C THR A 13 -13.42 5.71 -5.14
N ALA A 14 -12.21 5.34 -4.71
CA ALA A 14 -11.11 5.06 -5.62
C ALA A 14 -11.44 3.88 -6.54
N THR A 15 -11.03 4.01 -7.80
CA THR A 15 -11.19 2.95 -8.80
C THR A 15 -10.11 1.89 -8.64
N ALA A 16 -10.27 0.76 -9.35
CA ALA A 16 -9.26 -0.29 -9.38
C ALA A 16 -7.91 0.24 -9.88
N ASP A 17 -7.93 1.14 -10.87
CA ASP A 17 -6.71 1.76 -11.39
C ASP A 17 -6.05 2.64 -10.34
N ASP A 18 -6.83 3.38 -9.57
CA ASP A 18 -6.30 4.21 -8.49
C ASP A 18 -5.62 3.37 -7.42
N ILE A 19 -6.24 2.25 -7.06
CA ILE A 19 -5.69 1.32 -6.09
C ILE A 19 -4.35 0.77 -6.59
N LYS A 20 -4.29 0.36 -7.83
CA LYS A 20 -3.08 -0.18 -8.44
C LYS A 20 -1.96 0.84 -8.49
N LYS A 21 -2.26 2.07 -8.88
CA LYS A 21 -1.27 3.16 -8.92
C LYS A 21 -0.74 3.48 -7.53
N ALA A 22 -1.63 3.55 -6.54
CA ALA A 22 -1.23 3.83 -5.17
C ALA A 22 -0.32 2.71 -4.64
N TYR A 23 -0.67 1.46 -4.88
CA TYR A 23 0.14 0.34 -4.46
C TYR A 23 1.53 0.38 -5.08
N ARG A 24 1.61 0.64 -6.38
CA ARG A 24 2.89 0.74 -7.08
C ARG A 24 3.78 1.84 -6.51
N LYS A 25 3.18 2.98 -6.21
CA LYS A 25 3.92 4.10 -5.62
C LYS A 25 4.49 3.72 -4.25
N ILE A 26 3.66 3.13 -3.41
CA ILE A 26 4.08 2.71 -2.07
C ILE A 26 5.13 1.61 -2.15
N ALA A 27 4.93 0.63 -3.02
CA ALA A 27 5.88 -0.45 -3.21
C ALA A 27 7.27 0.08 -3.60
N ARG A 28 7.30 1.11 -4.43
CA ARG A 28 8.55 1.74 -4.85
C ARG A 28 9.24 2.46 -3.69
N GLU A 29 8.46 3.13 -2.84
CA GLU A 29 9.00 3.88 -1.69
C GLU A 29 9.44 2.96 -0.56
N LEU A 30 8.77 1.83 -0.36
CA LEU A 30 9.01 0.92 0.75
C LEU A 30 9.80 -0.32 0.35
N HIS A 31 10.29 -0.40 -0.87
CA HIS A 31 11.05 -1.55 -1.34
C HIS A 31 12.31 -1.75 -0.46
N PRO A 32 12.68 -3.02 -0.14
CA PRO A 32 13.84 -3.28 0.70
C PRO A 32 15.13 -2.68 0.20
N ASP A 33 15.30 -2.54 -1.11
CA ASP A 33 16.50 -1.94 -1.69
C ASP A 33 16.60 -0.44 -1.40
N VAL A 34 15.44 0.22 -1.26
CA VAL A 34 15.36 1.66 -0.99
C VAL A 34 15.32 1.90 0.51
N ASN A 35 14.62 1.04 1.25
CA ASN A 35 14.37 1.27 2.67
C ASN A 35 14.37 -0.07 3.42
N PRO A 36 15.54 -0.54 3.91
CA PRO A 36 15.64 -1.85 4.54
C PRO A 36 15.17 -1.90 5.99
N ASP A 37 14.57 -0.84 6.52
CA ASP A 37 14.09 -0.77 7.89
C ASP A 37 13.00 -1.83 8.14
N PRO A 38 13.12 -2.66 9.22
CA PRO A 38 12.12 -3.68 9.52
C PRO A 38 10.69 -3.12 9.73
N GLU A 39 10.56 -1.94 10.31
CA GLU A 39 9.26 -1.31 10.50
C GLU A 39 8.62 -0.96 9.17
N VAL A 40 9.41 -0.48 8.24
CA VAL A 40 8.96 -0.16 6.89
C VAL A 40 8.51 -1.44 6.16
N GLN A 41 9.26 -2.53 6.35
CA GLN A 41 8.90 -3.81 5.74
C GLN A 41 7.60 -4.36 6.30
N ASN A 42 7.34 -4.19 7.59
CA ASN A 42 6.07 -4.57 8.18
C ASN A 42 4.92 -3.78 7.58
N LYS A 43 5.10 -2.48 7.39
CA LYS A 43 4.11 -1.64 6.76
C LYS A 43 3.84 -2.06 5.32
N PHE A 44 4.88 -2.41 4.59
CA PHE A 44 4.73 -2.89 3.21
C PHE A 44 3.90 -4.18 3.16
N LYS A 45 4.10 -5.08 4.11
CA LYS A 45 3.28 -6.29 4.19
C LYS A 45 1.80 -5.97 4.37
N GLU A 46 1.50 -4.98 5.23
CA GLU A 46 0.12 -4.53 5.45
C GLU A 46 -0.48 -3.94 4.17
N VAL A 47 0.29 -3.12 3.46
CA VAL A 47 -0.14 -2.52 2.21
C VAL A 47 -0.39 -3.59 1.14
N THR A 48 0.47 -4.59 1.07
CA THR A 48 0.31 -5.70 0.13
C THR A 48 -0.96 -6.49 0.42
N ALA A 49 -1.24 -6.77 1.70
CA ALA A 49 -2.45 -7.45 2.11
C ALA A 49 -3.70 -6.63 1.75
N ALA A 50 -3.63 -5.32 1.96
CA ALA A 50 -4.72 -4.42 1.59
C ALA A 50 -4.99 -4.45 0.08
N TYR A 51 -3.93 -4.40 -0.71
CA TYR A 51 -4.05 -4.46 -2.16
C TYR A 51 -4.70 -5.77 -2.61
N ASP A 52 -4.24 -6.90 -2.06
CA ASP A 52 -4.81 -8.21 -2.38
C ASP A 52 -6.29 -8.29 -2.04
N THR A 53 -6.70 -7.67 -0.93
CA THR A 53 -8.08 -7.66 -0.50
C THR A 53 -8.96 -6.82 -1.44
N LEU A 54 -8.42 -5.70 -1.92
CA LEU A 54 -9.18 -4.76 -2.76
C LEU A 54 -9.11 -5.08 -4.26
N SER A 55 -8.18 -5.90 -4.67
CA SER A 55 -8.01 -6.21 -6.10
C SER A 55 -8.89 -7.36 -6.59
#